data_35220ba3e7db8d63efa467fc76955b88
#
_entry.id   35220ba3e7db8d63efa467fc76955b88
#
_cell.length_a   1.000
_cell.length_b   1.000
_cell.length_c   1.000
_cell.angle_alpha   90.00
_cell.angle_beta   90.00
_cell.angle_gamma   90.00
#
_symmetry.space_group_name_H-M   'P 1'
#
loop_
_entity.id
_entity.type
_entity.pdbx_description
1 polymer ?
#
loop_
_entity_poly.entity_id
_entity_poly.type
_entity_poly.pdbx_seq_one_letter_code
_entity_poly.pdbx_strand_id
1 'polypeptide(L)'
;MKRFKTSNSLTYDCSLENLWEIISSPNYLNNVHPFCRENSIIQWGNEHHEDKIIYLNERTYIRRFVSWRDLEGYDLWIGDSNKNQSFVEWRLENVDGGSKLTITVYPFLLSSWPKVFSFLPYFLYINIKLKSYLFSVLSGIEWYIKEKTPVPKNQFGRHSWFS
;
A
#
# COMPACT_ATOMS: atom_id res chain seq x y z
N MET A 1 -3.39 -18.79 -3.61
CA MET A 1 -2.12 -19.26 -3.03
C MET A 1 -1.07 -18.15 -3.15
N LYS A 2 -0.53 -17.66 -2.04
CA LYS A 2 0.48 -16.57 -1.99
C LYS A 2 1.84 -17.14 -2.47
N ARG A 3 2.18 -16.99 -3.76
CA ARG A 3 3.41 -17.57 -4.34
C ARG A 3 4.65 -16.71 -4.17
N PHE A 4 4.52 -15.46 -4.49
CA PHE A 4 5.59 -14.47 -4.47
C PHE A 4 5.18 -13.31 -3.58
N LYS A 5 6.14 -12.68 -2.95
CA LYS A 5 5.90 -11.50 -2.13
C LYS A 5 6.99 -10.46 -2.37
N THR A 6 6.61 -9.20 -2.30
CA THR A 6 7.52 -8.07 -2.28
C THR A 6 7.23 -7.25 -1.04
N SER A 7 8.26 -6.97 -0.26
CA SER A 7 8.15 -6.15 0.95
C SER A 7 9.08 -4.97 0.87
N ASN A 8 8.66 -3.87 1.49
CA ASN A 8 9.51 -2.72 1.78
C ASN A 8 9.10 -2.11 3.11
N SER A 9 10.02 -1.47 3.80
CA SER A 9 9.78 -0.85 5.10
C SER A 9 10.49 0.48 5.24
N LEU A 10 9.94 1.36 6.08
CA LEU A 10 10.54 2.62 6.45
C LEU A 10 10.32 2.87 7.94
N THR A 11 11.33 3.47 8.59
CA THR A 11 11.23 3.94 9.97
C THR A 11 10.97 5.45 9.95
N TYR A 12 9.98 5.87 10.76
CA TYR A 12 9.53 7.25 10.87
C TYR A 12 9.88 7.82 12.24
N ASP A 13 10.27 9.06 12.28
CA ASP A 13 10.49 9.83 13.51
C ASP A 13 9.14 10.35 14.05
N CYS A 14 8.31 9.42 14.48
CA CYS A 14 7.04 9.67 15.14
C CYS A 14 6.61 8.47 15.98
N SER A 15 5.68 8.69 16.92
CA SER A 15 5.15 7.60 17.73
C SER A 15 4.31 6.62 16.91
N LEU A 16 4.16 5.40 17.44
CA LEU A 16 3.34 4.35 16.83
C LEU A 16 1.87 4.80 16.70
N GLU A 17 1.36 5.52 17.71
CA GLU A 17 -0.01 6.05 17.74
C GLU A 17 -0.22 7.08 16.63
N ASN A 18 0.74 7.98 16.42
CA ASN A 18 0.66 9.00 15.38
C ASN A 18 0.71 8.36 13.98
N LEU A 19 1.59 7.38 13.76
CA LEU A 19 1.63 6.65 12.51
C LEU A 19 0.33 5.87 12.26
N TRP A 20 -0.20 5.22 13.31
CA TRP A 20 -1.48 4.50 13.22
C TRP A 20 -2.63 5.44 12.89
N GLU A 21 -2.74 6.58 13.57
CA GLU A 21 -3.77 7.59 13.29
C GLU A 21 -3.78 8.01 11.82
N ILE A 22 -2.60 8.20 11.22
CA ILE A 22 -2.49 8.57 9.80
C ILE A 22 -3.03 7.45 8.92
N ILE A 23 -2.52 6.21 9.06
CA ILE A 23 -2.84 5.13 8.10
C ILE A 23 -4.18 4.43 8.37
N SER A 24 -4.79 4.64 9.52
CA SER A 24 -6.12 4.13 9.87
C SER A 24 -7.26 5.12 9.62
N SER A 25 -6.93 6.37 9.29
CA SER A 25 -7.95 7.39 8.99
C SER A 25 -8.65 7.14 7.66
N PRO A 26 -9.95 7.45 7.55
CA PRO A 26 -10.67 7.36 6.29
C PRO A 26 -10.06 8.29 5.23
N ASN A 27 -10.03 7.85 3.99
CA ASN A 27 -9.51 8.61 2.84
C ASN A 27 -8.03 9.05 2.95
N TYR A 28 -7.23 8.44 3.82
CA TYR A 28 -5.86 8.87 4.11
C TYR A 28 -4.93 8.84 2.88
N LEU A 29 -5.22 8.00 1.89
CA LEU A 29 -4.40 7.93 0.67
C LEU A 29 -4.41 9.25 -0.13
N ASN A 30 -5.43 10.08 0.03
CA ASN A 30 -5.44 11.42 -0.59
C ASN A 30 -4.28 12.28 -0.09
N ASN A 31 -3.83 12.05 1.15
CA ASN A 31 -2.77 12.81 1.78
C ASN A 31 -1.37 12.19 1.61
N VAL A 32 -1.29 10.84 1.58
CA VAL A 32 0.00 10.16 1.70
C VAL A 32 0.43 9.40 0.45
N HIS A 33 -0.46 9.20 -0.54
CA HIS A 33 -0.16 8.33 -1.67
C HIS A 33 0.15 9.13 -2.94
N PRO A 34 1.42 9.14 -3.43
CA PRO A 34 1.84 10.02 -4.53
C PRO A 34 1.23 9.68 -5.89
N PHE A 35 0.65 8.49 -6.05
CA PHE A 35 -0.03 8.06 -7.27
C PHE A 35 -1.55 8.03 -7.14
N CYS A 36 -2.10 8.45 -5.99
CA CYS A 36 -3.54 8.51 -5.77
C CYS A 36 -4.09 9.81 -6.36
N ARG A 37 -5.04 9.69 -7.30
CA ARG A 37 -5.85 10.82 -7.73
C ARG A 37 -6.99 11.08 -6.75
N GLU A 38 -7.67 10.01 -6.35
CA GLU A 38 -8.81 10.06 -5.42
C GLU A 38 -8.90 8.78 -4.60
N ASN A 39 -9.09 8.92 -3.30
CA ASN A 39 -9.47 7.83 -2.41
C ASN A 39 -10.80 8.19 -1.75
N SER A 40 -11.79 7.34 -1.90
CA SER A 40 -13.14 7.54 -1.37
C SER A 40 -13.65 6.30 -0.65
N ILE A 41 -14.38 6.52 0.45
CA ILE A 41 -14.95 5.48 1.28
C ILE A 41 -16.11 4.80 0.56
N ILE A 42 -16.17 3.47 0.61
CA ILE A 42 -17.36 2.67 0.31
C ILE A 42 -18.06 2.32 1.63
N GLN A 43 -17.31 1.80 2.60
CA GLN A 43 -17.79 1.51 3.95
C GLN A 43 -16.64 1.68 4.96
N TRP A 44 -16.90 2.32 6.11
CA TRP A 44 -15.87 2.53 7.12
C TRP A 44 -16.44 2.48 8.53
N GLY A 45 -15.96 1.53 9.32
CA GLY A 45 -16.38 1.30 10.71
C GLY A 45 -17.09 -0.04 10.92
N ASN A 46 -17.38 -0.39 12.19
CA ASN A 46 -18.11 -1.59 12.59
C ASN A 46 -17.57 -2.90 11.94
N GLU A 47 -16.31 -3.21 12.11
CA GLU A 47 -15.66 -4.43 11.60
C GLU A 47 -15.49 -4.50 10.07
N HIS A 48 -16.08 -3.59 9.32
CA HIS A 48 -15.96 -3.55 7.86
C HIS A 48 -15.32 -2.24 7.39
N HIS A 49 -14.21 -2.38 6.66
CA HIS A 49 -13.55 -1.26 6.00
C HIS A 49 -13.38 -1.61 4.53
N GLU A 50 -13.94 -0.76 3.68
CA GLU A 50 -13.81 -0.87 2.22
C GLU A 50 -13.73 0.54 1.63
N ASP A 51 -12.75 0.76 0.76
CA ASP A 51 -12.62 2.01 0.02
C ASP A 51 -12.21 1.77 -1.44
N LYS A 52 -12.30 2.85 -2.20
CA LYS A 52 -11.92 2.91 -3.60
C LYS A 52 -10.72 3.84 -3.77
N ILE A 53 -9.71 3.40 -4.50
CA ILE A 53 -8.62 4.23 -4.97
C ILE A 53 -8.68 4.38 -6.49
N ILE A 54 -8.56 5.62 -6.97
CA ILE A 54 -8.35 5.95 -8.38
C ILE A 54 -6.93 6.48 -8.51
N TYR A 55 -6.13 5.80 -9.32
CA TYR A 55 -4.76 6.20 -9.60
C TYR A 55 -4.68 7.34 -10.62
N LEU A 56 -3.50 7.94 -10.78
CA LEU A 56 -3.30 9.06 -11.71
C LEU A 56 -3.56 8.66 -13.17
N ASN A 57 -3.36 7.39 -13.53
CA ASN A 57 -3.66 6.83 -14.86
C ASN A 57 -5.11 6.31 -15.01
N GLU A 58 -6.03 6.80 -14.17
CA GLU A 58 -7.46 6.46 -14.17
C GLU A 58 -7.77 5.01 -13.74
N ARG A 59 -6.79 4.17 -13.44
CA ARG A 59 -7.02 2.82 -12.94
C ARG A 59 -7.71 2.88 -11.59
N THR A 60 -8.78 2.12 -11.45
CA THR A 60 -9.59 2.07 -10.23
C THR A 60 -9.46 0.72 -9.55
N TYR A 61 -9.12 0.72 -8.27
CA TYR A 61 -9.08 -0.47 -7.44
C TYR A 61 -9.95 -0.32 -6.21
N ILE A 62 -10.51 -1.43 -5.76
CA ILE A 62 -11.22 -1.56 -4.48
C ILE A 62 -10.26 -2.18 -3.47
N ARG A 63 -10.20 -1.60 -2.26
CA ARG A 63 -9.48 -2.15 -1.13
C ARG A 63 -10.48 -2.67 -0.12
N ARG A 64 -10.43 -3.97 0.18
CA ARG A 64 -11.26 -4.66 1.17
C ARG A 64 -10.39 -5.12 2.31
N PHE A 65 -10.58 -4.55 3.48
CA PHE A 65 -9.84 -4.91 4.67
C PHE A 65 -10.43 -6.17 5.28
N VAL A 66 -9.61 -7.17 5.53
CA VAL A 66 -10.01 -8.49 6.04
C VAL A 66 -9.49 -8.78 7.43
N SER A 67 -8.56 -7.97 7.89
CA SER A 67 -8.02 -8.01 9.26
C SER A 67 -7.65 -6.58 9.65
N TRP A 68 -8.05 -6.19 10.84
CA TRP A 68 -7.79 -4.86 11.41
C TRP A 68 -7.36 -5.02 12.85
N ARG A 69 -6.16 -4.56 13.20
CA ARG A 69 -5.56 -4.66 14.52
C ARG A 69 -4.99 -3.31 14.89
N ASP A 70 -5.61 -2.66 15.86
CA ASP A 70 -5.20 -1.33 16.30
C ASP A 70 -3.73 -1.33 16.75
N LEU A 71 -2.98 -0.34 16.27
CA LEU A 71 -1.54 -0.16 16.50
C LEU A 71 -0.62 -1.27 15.96
N GLU A 72 -1.17 -2.33 15.37
CA GLU A 72 -0.38 -3.43 14.78
C GLU A 72 -0.44 -3.43 13.25
N GLY A 73 -1.56 -2.96 12.67
CA GLY A 73 -1.76 -2.89 11.24
C GLY A 73 -2.99 -3.61 10.73
N TYR A 74 -3.03 -3.86 9.43
CA TYR A 74 -4.18 -4.49 8.78
C TYR A 74 -3.77 -5.30 7.55
N ASP A 75 -4.68 -6.17 7.13
CA ASP A 75 -4.58 -6.97 5.90
C ASP A 75 -5.74 -6.62 4.97
N LEU A 76 -5.46 -6.56 3.69
CA LEU A 76 -6.49 -6.23 2.70
C LEU A 76 -6.28 -6.93 1.36
N TRP A 77 -7.37 -7.09 0.63
CA TRP A 77 -7.36 -7.39 -0.79
C TRP A 77 -7.49 -6.08 -1.58
N ILE A 78 -6.66 -5.93 -2.62
CA ILE A 78 -6.70 -4.77 -3.51
C ILE A 78 -6.69 -5.22 -4.97
N GLY A 79 -7.57 -4.64 -5.78
CA GLY A 79 -7.59 -4.89 -7.21
C GLY A 79 -8.91 -4.56 -7.85
N ASP A 80 -9.11 -5.08 -9.05
CA ASP A 80 -10.37 -4.95 -9.78
C ASP A 80 -11.45 -5.81 -9.10
N SER A 81 -12.70 -5.36 -9.18
CA SER A 81 -13.79 -5.78 -8.29
C SER A 81 -14.06 -7.29 -8.17
N ASN A 82 -13.63 -8.13 -9.12
CA ASN A 82 -14.05 -9.54 -9.09
C ASN A 82 -13.02 -10.61 -9.48
N LYS A 83 -11.83 -10.30 -10.00
CA LYS A 83 -10.94 -11.35 -10.51
C LYS A 83 -9.45 -11.21 -10.22
N ASN A 84 -8.92 -10.03 -10.16
CA ASN A 84 -7.47 -9.77 -10.12
C ASN A 84 -7.10 -9.00 -8.86
N GLN A 85 -7.04 -9.69 -7.73
CA GLN A 85 -6.75 -9.08 -6.44
C GLN A 85 -5.40 -9.52 -5.91
N SER A 86 -4.60 -8.55 -5.47
CA SER A 86 -3.40 -8.75 -4.69
C SER A 86 -3.74 -8.70 -3.21
N PHE A 87 -3.08 -9.53 -2.42
CA PHE A 87 -3.17 -9.46 -0.97
C PHE A 87 -2.06 -8.55 -0.44
N VAL A 88 -2.39 -7.70 0.51
CA VAL A 88 -1.43 -6.74 1.08
C VAL A 88 -1.51 -6.78 2.60
N GLU A 89 -0.34 -6.80 3.24
CA GLU A 89 -0.19 -6.74 4.68
C GLU A 89 0.51 -5.44 5.05
N TRP A 90 -0.03 -4.72 6.00
CA TRP A 90 0.59 -3.57 6.65
C TRP A 90 0.90 -3.95 8.10
N ARG A 91 2.15 -3.76 8.51
CA ARG A 91 2.60 -4.09 9.88
C ARG A 91 3.34 -2.92 10.46
N LEU A 92 2.93 -2.55 11.68
CA LEU A 92 3.56 -1.51 12.47
C LEU A 92 4.36 -2.14 13.60
N GLU A 93 5.50 -1.54 13.87
CA GLU A 93 6.39 -1.93 14.96
C GLU A 93 6.89 -0.68 15.67
N ASN A 94 6.91 -0.71 17.00
CA ASN A 94 7.63 0.29 17.78
C ASN A 94 9.14 -0.04 17.71
N VAL A 95 9.97 0.92 17.41
CA VAL A 95 11.43 0.75 17.30
C VAL A 95 12.14 1.87 18.05
N ASP A 96 13.41 1.67 18.34
CA ASP A 96 14.22 2.72 18.97
C ASP A 96 14.25 3.97 18.07
N GLY A 97 13.80 5.09 18.63
CA GLY A 97 13.74 6.38 17.92
C GLY A 97 12.51 6.60 17.06
N GLY A 98 11.46 5.76 17.14
CA GLY A 98 10.22 6.01 16.42
C GLY A 98 9.37 4.79 16.13
N SER A 99 8.74 4.77 14.97
CA SER A 99 7.88 3.69 14.52
C SER A 99 8.28 3.20 13.13
N LYS A 100 8.08 1.93 12.85
CA LYS A 100 8.39 1.29 11.57
C LYS A 100 7.13 0.74 10.93
N LEU A 101 6.94 1.02 9.65
CA LEU A 101 5.90 0.40 8.83
C LEU A 101 6.53 -0.51 7.78
N THR A 102 6.04 -1.73 7.72
CA THR A 102 6.36 -2.70 6.67
C THR A 102 5.12 -2.98 5.84
N ILE A 103 5.23 -2.82 4.52
CA ILE A 103 4.16 -3.18 3.58
C ILE A 103 4.65 -4.37 2.77
N THR A 104 3.85 -5.45 2.77
CA THR A 104 4.11 -6.66 2.00
C THR A 104 2.99 -6.88 1.00
N VAL A 105 3.32 -7.00 -0.27
CA VAL A 105 2.38 -7.27 -1.36
C VAL A 105 2.60 -8.68 -1.88
N TYR A 106 1.50 -9.44 -1.99
CA TYR A 106 1.42 -10.72 -2.67
C TYR A 106 0.63 -10.50 -3.97
N PRO A 107 1.33 -10.22 -5.09
CA PRO A 107 0.65 -9.84 -6.32
C PRO A 107 -0.13 -11.01 -6.94
N PHE A 108 -1.27 -10.70 -7.55
CA PHE A 108 -2.03 -11.68 -8.34
C PHE A 108 -1.32 -12.03 -9.65
N LEU A 109 -0.44 -11.17 -10.12
CA LEU A 109 0.32 -11.35 -11.36
C LEU A 109 1.09 -12.67 -11.36
N LEU A 110 1.02 -13.41 -12.46
CA LEU A 110 1.62 -14.73 -12.63
C LEU A 110 1.04 -15.84 -11.72
N SER A 111 -0.06 -15.62 -11.04
CA SER A 111 -0.69 -16.63 -10.18
C SER A 111 -1.14 -17.88 -10.95
N SER A 112 -1.51 -17.72 -12.22
CA SER A 112 -1.93 -18.79 -13.14
C SER A 112 -0.77 -19.46 -13.90
N TRP A 113 0.44 -18.93 -13.82
CA TRP A 113 1.60 -19.48 -14.53
C TRP A 113 2.26 -20.61 -13.75
N PRO A 114 2.84 -21.63 -14.42
CA PRO A 114 3.66 -22.64 -13.76
C PRO A 114 4.83 -21.99 -13.03
N LYS A 115 5.19 -22.50 -11.83
CA LYS A 115 6.23 -21.91 -10.96
C LYS A 115 7.56 -21.67 -11.69
N VAL A 116 7.97 -22.62 -12.51
CA VAL A 116 9.23 -22.57 -13.26
C VAL A 116 9.29 -21.40 -14.23
N PHE A 117 8.17 -21.06 -14.88
CA PHE A 117 8.11 -19.97 -15.85
C PHE A 117 7.77 -18.60 -15.23
N SER A 118 7.23 -18.57 -14.00
CA SER A 118 6.84 -17.33 -13.32
C SER A 118 7.98 -16.73 -12.48
N PHE A 119 8.98 -17.52 -12.12
CA PHE A 119 10.06 -17.09 -11.23
C PHE A 119 10.89 -15.94 -11.85
N LEU A 120 11.39 -16.13 -13.06
CA LEU A 120 12.29 -15.17 -13.70
C LEU A 120 11.61 -13.82 -14.00
N PRO A 121 10.43 -13.77 -14.67
CA PRO A 121 9.70 -12.52 -14.87
C PRO A 121 9.33 -11.81 -13.56
N TYR A 122 9.02 -12.57 -12.50
CA TYR A 122 8.72 -11.98 -11.21
C TYR A 122 9.95 -11.24 -10.65
N PHE A 123 11.09 -11.88 -10.55
CA PHE A 123 12.29 -11.27 -9.96
C PHE A 123 12.88 -10.15 -10.80
N LEU A 124 12.91 -10.29 -12.12
CA LEU A 124 13.53 -9.32 -13.00
C LEU A 124 12.65 -8.08 -13.27
N TYR A 125 11.34 -8.20 -13.13
CA TYR A 125 10.44 -7.11 -13.51
C TYR A 125 9.44 -6.74 -12.42
N ILE A 126 8.57 -7.67 -12.01
CA ILE A 126 7.46 -7.38 -11.09
C ILE A 126 7.97 -6.94 -9.71
N ASN A 127 8.94 -7.66 -9.16
CA ASN A 127 9.50 -7.35 -7.85
C ASN A 127 10.19 -5.97 -7.82
N ILE A 128 10.91 -5.62 -8.89
CA ILE A 128 11.58 -4.31 -9.01
C ILE A 128 10.54 -3.19 -9.06
N LYS A 129 9.49 -3.35 -9.89
CA LYS A 129 8.41 -2.38 -10.00
C LYS A 129 7.64 -2.21 -8.70
N LEU A 130 7.31 -3.31 -8.01
CA LEU A 130 6.64 -3.26 -6.72
C LEU A 130 7.51 -2.63 -5.63
N LYS A 131 8.81 -2.91 -5.59
CA LYS A 131 9.72 -2.25 -4.62
C LYS A 131 9.75 -0.73 -4.84
N SER A 132 9.86 -0.29 -6.08
CA SER A 132 9.82 1.13 -6.43
C SER A 132 8.48 1.78 -6.03
N TYR A 133 7.38 1.10 -6.30
CA TYR A 133 6.04 1.55 -5.88
C TYR A 133 5.93 1.68 -4.36
N LEU A 134 6.32 0.63 -3.63
CA LEU A 134 6.27 0.64 -2.16
C LEU A 134 7.17 1.71 -1.54
N PHE A 135 8.35 1.93 -2.12
CA PHE A 135 9.24 3.02 -1.70
C PHE A 135 8.52 4.38 -1.81
N SER A 136 7.86 4.64 -2.92
CA SER A 136 7.15 5.91 -3.13
C SER A 136 5.96 6.07 -2.16
N VAL A 137 5.23 4.99 -1.89
CA VAL A 137 4.12 5.01 -0.93
C VAL A 137 4.61 5.30 0.49
N LEU A 138 5.65 4.59 0.94
CA LEU A 138 6.25 4.79 2.27
C LEU A 138 6.83 6.20 2.42
N SER A 139 7.51 6.70 1.38
CA SER A 139 8.05 8.08 1.35
C SER A 139 6.95 9.15 1.35
N GLY A 140 5.79 8.85 0.77
CA GLY A 140 4.63 9.74 0.82
C GLY A 140 4.06 9.89 2.23
N ILE A 141 4.06 8.82 3.02
CA ILE A 141 3.70 8.87 4.44
C ILE A 141 4.74 9.74 5.21
N GLU A 142 6.03 9.54 4.94
CA GLU A 142 7.09 10.35 5.55
C GLU A 142 6.93 11.83 5.22
N TRP A 143 6.64 12.16 3.97
CA TRP A 143 6.33 13.53 3.55
C TRP A 143 5.22 14.12 4.40
N TYR A 144 4.09 13.41 4.52
CA TYR A 144 2.95 13.91 5.30
C TYR A 144 3.25 14.09 6.79
N ILE A 145 4.05 13.19 7.36
CA ILE A 145 4.51 13.32 8.76
C ILE A 145 5.34 14.60 8.95
N LYS A 146 6.24 14.89 8.03
CA LYS A 146 7.19 16.02 8.11
C LYS A 146 6.54 17.35 7.71
N GLU A 147 5.90 17.38 6.56
CA GLU A 147 5.40 18.62 5.95
C GLU A 147 3.98 19.00 6.38
N LYS A 148 3.21 18.05 6.94
CA LYS A 148 1.80 18.23 7.33
C LYS A 148 0.88 18.69 6.18
N THR A 149 1.30 18.43 4.96
CA THR A 149 0.59 18.73 3.72
C THR A 149 0.51 17.47 2.85
N PRO A 150 -0.53 17.34 2.01
CA PRO A 150 -0.63 16.22 1.09
C PRO A 150 0.63 16.08 0.22
N VAL A 151 1.08 14.84 0.02
CA VAL A 151 2.22 14.57 -0.85
C VAL A 151 1.89 14.99 -2.29
N PRO A 152 2.78 15.74 -2.97
CA PRO A 152 2.60 16.10 -4.37
C PRO A 152 2.52 14.86 -5.27
N LYS A 153 1.73 14.94 -6.33
CA LYS A 153 1.61 13.83 -7.30
C LYS A 153 2.95 13.58 -7.99
N ASN A 154 3.30 12.28 -8.09
CA ASN A 154 4.60 11.84 -8.63
C ASN A 154 5.83 12.43 -7.92
N GLN A 155 5.74 12.80 -6.63
CA GLN A 155 6.81 13.44 -5.86
C GLN A 155 8.15 12.69 -5.94
N PHE A 156 8.10 11.36 -5.95
CA PHE A 156 9.30 10.51 -5.97
C PHE A 156 9.55 9.88 -7.35
N GLY A 157 9.03 10.52 -8.40
CA GLY A 157 9.08 10.03 -9.78
C GLY A 157 7.79 9.34 -10.24
N ARG A 158 7.66 9.20 -11.55
CA ARG A 158 6.49 8.53 -12.17
C ARG A 158 6.63 7.02 -12.07
N HIS A 159 5.51 6.34 -11.96
CA HIS A 159 5.45 4.88 -11.96
C HIS A 159 4.64 4.37 -13.15
N SER A 160 5.23 3.50 -13.98
CA SER A 160 4.63 3.04 -15.23
C SER A 160 3.27 2.34 -15.11
N TRP A 161 2.91 1.88 -13.90
CA TRP A 161 1.63 1.19 -13.65
C TRP A 161 0.55 2.09 -13.07
N PHE A 162 0.92 3.25 -12.47
CA PHE A 162 0.01 4.03 -11.63
C PHE A 162 0.05 5.56 -11.88
N SER A 163 1.00 6.04 -12.69
CA SER A 163 1.09 7.47 -13.05
C SER A 163 0.40 7.81 -14.34
#